data_7f72ecf2a6a857fcb6f870e881f798f2
#
_entry.id   7f72ecf2a6a857fcb6f870e881f798f2
#
_cell.length_a   1.000
_cell.length_b   1.000
_cell.length_c   1.000
_cell.angle_alpha   90.00
_cell.angle_beta   90.00
_cell.angle_gamma   90.00
#
_symmetry.space_group_name_H-M   'P 1'
#
loop_
_entity.id
_entity.type
_entity.pdbx_description
1 polymer ?
#
loop_
_entity_poly.entity_id
_entity_poly.type
_entity_poly.pdbx_seq_one_letter_code
_entity_poly.pdbx_strand_id
1 'polypeptide(L)'
;MITAAPRELRQLPLYHDIDIRGPETEVATIFENIYQPWGREQFVRATAPVIRFDDVPEEWRGKAGGIEIVHLGPVDQECDPGLVKAFPDALIGLTPQGFMREWPNNGKVQAIEWLGARELLPRVSALVLSAEDLPKSPRGQEMLQEFIELCPIVAYTQGPRGCTIFHGGQATRVPAYPAQEIDPTGAGDVFATAYLLHLRKTGDPIEAACFANAAAACNIEKPGATGVPTLSEVEARLRLTPLD
;
A
#
# COMPACT_ATOMS: atom_id res chain seq x y z
N MET A 1 3.21 13.31 5.64
CA MET A 1 3.90 12.02 5.39
C MET A 1 5.03 11.84 6.39
N ILE A 2 5.23 10.65 6.93
CA ILE A 2 6.40 10.33 7.77
C ILE A 2 7.30 9.42 6.96
N THR A 3 8.58 9.81 6.80
CA THR A 3 9.57 9.05 6.04
C THR A 3 10.98 9.36 6.50
N ALA A 4 11.88 8.39 6.36
CA ALA A 4 13.31 8.57 6.54
C ALA A 4 13.94 8.78 5.15
N ALA A 5 14.39 10.00 4.87
CA ALA A 5 14.92 10.35 3.55
C ALA A 5 15.89 11.54 3.62
N PRO A 6 16.84 11.65 2.67
CA PRO A 6 17.68 12.83 2.50
C PRO A 6 16.86 14.10 2.26
N ARG A 7 17.44 15.22 2.69
CA ARG A 7 16.80 16.54 2.58
C ARG A 7 16.44 16.91 1.13
N GLU A 8 17.34 16.59 0.21
CA GLU A 8 17.19 16.89 -1.22
C GLU A 8 15.94 16.20 -1.81
N LEU A 9 15.68 14.95 -1.41
CA LEU A 9 14.51 14.21 -1.86
C LEU A 9 13.22 14.80 -1.29
N ARG A 10 13.24 15.29 -0.03
CA ARG A 10 12.08 15.91 0.60
C ARG A 10 11.69 17.23 -0.04
N GLN A 11 12.63 17.91 -0.71
CA GLN A 11 12.44 19.21 -1.36
C GLN A 11 12.08 19.13 -2.84
N LEU A 12 11.87 17.90 -3.37
CA LEU A 12 11.44 17.75 -4.76
C LEU A 12 10.09 18.45 -4.99
N PRO A 13 9.92 19.14 -6.15
CA PRO A 13 8.67 19.84 -6.47
C PRO A 13 7.41 18.96 -6.38
N LEU A 14 7.57 17.64 -6.58
CA LEU A 14 6.49 16.67 -6.45
C LEU A 14 5.86 16.65 -5.05
N TYR A 15 6.59 17.08 -4.02
CA TYR A 15 6.17 17.00 -2.61
C TYR A 15 5.83 18.37 -2.01
N HIS A 16 5.73 19.44 -2.82
CA HIS A 16 5.57 20.81 -2.29
C HIS A 16 4.31 21.00 -1.43
N ASP A 17 3.24 20.23 -1.70
CA ASP A 17 1.98 20.25 -0.93
C ASP A 17 1.93 19.20 0.19
N ILE A 18 3.03 18.49 0.44
CA ILE A 18 3.08 17.40 1.42
C ILE A 18 3.93 17.83 2.61
N ASP A 19 3.35 17.84 3.80
CA ASP A 19 4.12 18.00 5.05
C ASP A 19 4.89 16.71 5.32
N ILE A 20 6.22 16.76 5.06
CA ILE A 20 7.13 15.62 5.24
C ILE A 20 7.84 15.76 6.58
N ARG A 21 7.67 14.76 7.43
CA ARG A 21 8.27 14.61 8.76
C ARG A 21 9.07 13.31 8.88
N GLY A 22 9.74 13.15 10.00
CA GLY A 22 10.56 11.99 10.33
C GLY A 22 12.05 12.26 10.17
N PRO A 23 12.93 11.26 10.37
CA PRO A 23 14.37 11.46 10.40
C PRO A 23 14.94 11.90 9.05
N GLU A 24 15.78 12.94 9.07
CA GLU A 24 16.64 13.29 7.93
C GLU A 24 17.84 12.34 7.92
N THR A 25 18.14 11.75 6.78
CA THR A 25 19.14 10.71 6.62
C THR A 25 20.07 11.01 5.45
N GLU A 26 21.24 10.40 5.43
CA GLU A 26 22.15 10.51 4.29
C GLU A 26 21.74 9.63 3.11
N VAL A 27 20.96 8.58 3.39
CA VAL A 27 20.60 7.54 2.42
C VAL A 27 19.10 7.32 2.42
N ALA A 28 18.49 7.22 1.24
CA ALA A 28 17.13 6.70 1.04
C ALA A 28 17.18 5.19 0.75
N THR A 29 16.05 4.52 0.90
CA THR A 29 15.88 3.18 0.37
C THR A 29 15.96 3.22 -1.16
N ILE A 30 16.83 2.40 -1.74
CA ILE A 30 17.08 2.34 -3.18
C ILE A 30 16.84 0.93 -3.68
N PHE A 31 15.88 0.80 -4.59
CA PHE A 31 15.65 -0.42 -5.34
C PHE A 31 16.17 -0.28 -6.77
N GLU A 32 16.87 -1.31 -7.23
CA GLU A 32 17.21 -1.49 -8.63
C GLU A 32 16.34 -2.59 -9.24
N ASN A 33 15.61 -2.28 -10.31
CA ASN A 33 14.82 -3.23 -11.05
C ASN A 33 15.54 -3.60 -12.35
N ILE A 34 15.84 -4.89 -12.52
CA ILE A 34 16.46 -5.44 -13.72
C ILE A 34 15.41 -6.25 -14.47
N TYR A 35 15.04 -5.79 -15.66
CA TYR A 35 14.06 -6.48 -16.50
C TYR A 35 14.76 -7.52 -17.37
N GLN A 36 14.35 -8.76 -17.23
CA GLN A 36 14.84 -9.92 -17.97
C GLN A 36 13.71 -10.51 -18.83
N PRO A 37 14.01 -11.31 -19.88
CA PRO A 37 12.98 -11.97 -20.68
C PRO A 37 11.99 -12.85 -19.87
N TRP A 38 12.43 -13.33 -18.70
CA TRP A 38 11.63 -14.19 -17.81
C TRP A 38 10.95 -13.43 -16.67
N GLY A 39 11.13 -12.10 -16.57
CA GLY A 39 10.50 -11.28 -15.53
C GLY A 39 11.43 -10.21 -14.95
N ARG A 40 10.94 -9.53 -13.91
CA ARG A 40 11.68 -8.51 -13.18
C ARG A 40 12.44 -9.13 -12.01
N GLU A 41 13.73 -8.87 -11.92
CA GLU A 41 14.54 -9.08 -10.72
C GLU A 41 14.70 -7.75 -9.98
N GLN A 42 14.58 -7.77 -8.66
CA GLN A 42 14.68 -6.57 -7.83
C GLN A 42 15.83 -6.72 -6.82
N PHE A 43 16.60 -5.65 -6.65
CA PHE A 43 17.70 -5.59 -5.70
C PHE A 43 17.56 -4.37 -4.81
N VAL A 44 17.80 -4.54 -3.52
CA VAL A 44 18.00 -3.44 -2.57
C VAL A 44 19.45 -3.03 -2.62
N ARG A 45 19.71 -1.75 -2.89
CA ARG A 45 21.08 -1.17 -2.97
C ARG A 45 21.42 -0.34 -1.75
N ALA A 46 20.40 0.21 -1.10
CA ALA A 46 20.52 0.92 0.17
C ALA A 46 19.17 0.85 0.91
N THR A 47 19.22 0.95 2.24
CA THR A 47 18.05 0.97 3.11
C THR A 47 18.07 2.22 3.99
N ALA A 48 16.93 2.88 4.10
CA ALA A 48 16.72 3.94 5.07
C ALA A 48 16.54 3.37 6.48
N PRO A 49 16.79 4.13 7.54
CA PRO A 49 16.52 3.71 8.91
C PRO A 49 15.04 3.40 9.14
N VAL A 50 14.78 2.49 10.08
CA VAL A 50 13.43 2.13 10.51
C VAL A 50 12.76 3.32 11.18
N ILE A 51 11.56 3.67 10.72
CA ILE A 51 10.68 4.69 11.30
C ILE A 51 9.98 4.08 12.52
N ARG A 52 10.09 4.74 13.66
CA ARG A 52 9.56 4.28 14.94
C ARG A 52 8.53 5.25 15.51
N PHE A 53 7.90 4.84 16.61
CA PHE A 53 6.92 5.66 17.31
C PHE A 53 7.45 7.06 17.64
N ASP A 54 8.71 7.18 18.07
CA ASP A 54 9.31 8.46 18.44
C ASP A 54 9.59 9.39 17.24
N ASP A 55 9.60 8.87 16.04
CA ASP A 55 9.74 9.66 14.81
C ASP A 55 8.41 10.31 14.38
N VAL A 56 7.29 9.92 14.98
CA VAL A 56 5.99 10.57 14.78
C VAL A 56 5.98 11.90 15.54
N PRO A 57 5.67 13.03 14.90
CA PRO A 57 5.53 14.32 15.58
C PRO A 57 4.54 14.23 16.75
N GLU A 58 4.88 14.85 17.88
CA GLU A 58 4.03 14.81 19.09
C GLU A 58 2.62 15.34 18.80
N GLU A 59 2.54 16.41 18.01
CA GLU A 59 1.28 17.04 17.59
C GLU A 59 0.38 16.15 16.71
N TRP A 60 0.92 15.05 16.16
CA TRP A 60 0.15 14.07 15.37
C TRP A 60 -0.28 12.85 16.17
N ARG A 61 0.22 12.69 17.41
CA ARG A 61 -0.06 11.52 18.25
C ARG A 61 -1.40 11.64 18.98
N GLY A 62 -2.04 10.49 19.16
CA GLY A 62 -3.27 10.40 19.94
C GLY A 62 -4.46 11.11 19.30
N LYS A 63 -5.52 11.26 20.08
CA LYS A 63 -6.78 11.90 19.62
C LYS A 63 -6.61 13.36 19.24
N ALA A 64 -5.76 14.08 19.96
CA ALA A 64 -5.52 15.50 19.72
C ALA A 64 -4.85 15.79 18.38
N GLY A 65 -4.13 14.82 17.81
CA GLY A 65 -3.47 14.95 16.51
C GLY A 65 -4.40 15.06 15.33
N GLY A 66 -5.66 14.63 15.47
CA GLY A 66 -6.68 14.76 14.43
C GLY A 66 -6.42 13.94 13.17
N ILE A 67 -5.51 12.97 13.23
CA ILE A 67 -5.19 12.09 12.09
C ILE A 67 -6.33 11.09 11.92
N GLU A 68 -7.00 11.15 10.78
CA GLU A 68 -8.16 10.30 10.49
C GLU A 68 -7.80 9.01 9.76
N ILE A 69 -6.74 9.03 8.97
CA ILE A 69 -6.28 7.88 8.18
C ILE A 69 -4.76 7.77 8.32
N VAL A 70 -4.29 6.57 8.55
CA VAL A 70 -2.87 6.21 8.50
C VAL A 70 -2.71 5.09 7.49
N HIS A 71 -1.85 5.29 6.50
CA HIS A 71 -1.44 4.23 5.59
C HIS A 71 0.00 3.82 5.91
N LEU A 72 0.18 2.61 6.43
CA LEU A 72 1.48 1.99 6.58
C LEU A 72 1.84 1.30 5.27
N GLY A 73 2.86 1.81 4.59
CA GLY A 73 3.30 1.30 3.28
C GLY A 73 4.78 0.91 3.28
N PRO A 74 5.21 -0.07 4.10
CA PRO A 74 6.59 -0.52 4.08
C PRO A 74 6.94 -1.11 2.71
N VAL A 75 8.13 -0.75 2.20
CA VAL A 75 8.67 -1.33 0.97
C VAL A 75 9.90 -2.19 1.24
N ASP A 76 10.54 -2.01 2.42
CA ASP A 76 11.82 -2.58 2.78
C ASP A 76 11.97 -2.84 4.33
N GLN A 77 10.88 -3.16 5.03
CA GLN A 77 10.83 -3.36 6.48
C GLN A 77 11.11 -2.08 7.31
N GLU A 78 11.08 -0.90 6.71
CA GLU A 78 11.40 0.38 7.34
C GLU A 78 10.32 0.94 8.26
N CYS A 79 9.18 0.27 8.39
CA CYS A 79 8.10 0.67 9.30
C CYS A 79 8.07 -0.21 10.55
N ASP A 80 8.27 0.37 11.73
CA ASP A 80 8.06 -0.34 12.99
C ASP A 80 6.55 -0.60 13.21
N PRO A 81 6.12 -1.85 13.50
CA PRO A 81 4.73 -2.17 13.79
C PRO A 81 4.12 -1.35 14.93
N GLY A 82 4.95 -0.86 15.85
CA GLY A 82 4.53 -0.01 16.97
C GLY A 82 3.99 1.36 16.58
N LEU A 83 4.20 1.81 15.33
CA LEU A 83 3.67 3.07 14.80
C LEU A 83 2.15 3.19 14.95
N VAL A 84 1.41 2.10 14.85
CA VAL A 84 -0.06 2.11 15.02
C VAL A 84 -0.50 2.63 16.38
N LYS A 85 0.35 2.56 17.42
CA LYS A 85 0.04 3.05 18.76
C LYS A 85 -0.04 4.58 18.82
N ALA A 86 0.59 5.27 17.88
CA ALA A 86 0.53 6.72 17.79
C ALA A 86 -0.84 7.24 17.35
N PHE A 87 -1.69 6.37 16.74
CA PHE A 87 -2.91 6.77 16.07
C PHE A 87 -4.11 5.91 16.50
N PRO A 88 -4.52 5.95 17.78
CA PRO A 88 -5.50 5.01 18.33
C PRO A 88 -6.92 5.12 17.75
N ASP A 89 -7.28 6.27 17.17
CA ASP A 89 -8.61 6.52 16.63
C ASP A 89 -8.63 6.64 15.09
N ALA A 90 -7.47 6.49 14.43
CA ALA A 90 -7.37 6.55 12.99
C ALA A 90 -7.83 5.25 12.32
N LEU A 91 -8.33 5.35 11.11
CA LEU A 91 -8.44 4.22 10.20
C LEU A 91 -7.03 3.81 9.77
N ILE A 92 -6.56 2.66 10.21
CA ILE A 92 -5.23 2.14 9.88
C ILE A 92 -5.32 1.24 8.64
N GLY A 93 -4.72 1.67 7.55
CA GLY A 93 -4.49 0.84 6.36
C GLY A 93 -3.06 0.31 6.32
N LEU A 94 -2.88 -0.85 5.73
CA LEU A 94 -1.57 -1.47 5.56
C LEU A 94 -1.42 -2.08 4.17
N THR A 95 -0.31 -1.78 3.49
CA THR A 95 0.22 -2.56 2.36
C THR A 95 1.45 -3.32 2.85
N PRO A 96 1.40 -4.66 3.02
CA PRO A 96 2.38 -5.40 3.80
C PRO A 96 3.65 -5.78 3.03
N GLN A 97 3.80 -5.34 1.79
CA GLN A 97 4.83 -5.80 0.85
C GLN A 97 6.24 -5.82 1.44
N GLY A 98 6.67 -4.75 2.14
CA GLY A 98 7.98 -4.68 2.77
C GLY A 98 8.18 -5.70 3.89
N PHE A 99 7.14 -6.04 4.63
CA PHE A 99 7.21 -7.06 5.70
C PHE A 99 7.32 -8.48 5.17
N MET A 100 7.01 -8.70 3.90
CA MET A 100 7.07 -10.01 3.22
C MET A 100 8.28 -10.16 2.32
N ARG A 101 9.33 -9.34 2.52
CA ARG A 101 10.55 -9.33 1.73
C ARG A 101 11.79 -9.39 2.60
N GLU A 102 12.82 -10.06 2.09
CA GLU A 102 14.18 -9.97 2.59
C GLU A 102 15.17 -9.84 1.42
N TRP A 103 16.37 -9.40 1.74
CA TRP A 103 17.46 -9.26 0.78
C TRP A 103 18.76 -9.73 1.44
N PRO A 104 19.21 -10.97 1.19
CA PRO A 104 20.51 -11.45 1.64
C PRO A 104 21.66 -10.54 1.16
N ASN A 105 22.89 -10.84 1.57
CA ASN A 105 24.08 -10.01 1.32
C ASN A 105 24.32 -9.60 -0.15
N ASN A 106 23.73 -10.32 -1.11
CA ASN A 106 23.76 -9.94 -2.54
C ASN A 106 22.72 -8.87 -2.92
N GLY A 107 21.87 -8.48 -1.98
CA GLY A 107 20.81 -7.49 -2.16
C GLY A 107 19.59 -7.97 -2.94
N LYS A 108 19.55 -9.20 -3.46
CA LYS A 108 18.42 -9.70 -4.24
C LYS A 108 17.19 -9.90 -3.37
N VAL A 109 16.10 -9.23 -3.73
CA VAL A 109 14.83 -9.32 -3.00
C VAL A 109 14.24 -10.73 -3.14
N GLN A 110 13.84 -11.29 -2.02
CA GLN A 110 13.17 -12.59 -1.91
C GLN A 110 11.91 -12.45 -1.08
N ALA A 111 10.87 -13.21 -1.44
CA ALA A 111 9.66 -13.27 -0.64
C ALA A 111 9.90 -14.14 0.60
N ILE A 112 9.43 -13.67 1.75
CA ILE A 112 9.44 -14.39 3.02
C ILE A 112 8.05 -14.43 3.65
N GLU A 113 7.88 -15.30 4.61
CA GLU A 113 6.71 -15.32 5.47
C GLU A 113 6.77 -14.15 6.46
N TRP A 114 5.66 -13.44 6.61
CA TRP A 114 5.56 -12.35 7.56
C TRP A 114 5.17 -12.85 8.96
N LEU A 115 6.16 -13.06 9.81
CA LEU A 115 5.97 -13.59 11.16
C LEU A 115 5.23 -12.62 12.11
N GLY A 116 5.34 -11.30 11.88
CA GLY A 116 4.70 -10.25 12.69
C GLY A 116 3.22 -10.03 12.41
N ALA A 117 2.62 -10.74 11.44
CA ALA A 117 1.24 -10.54 11.02
C ALA A 117 0.24 -10.68 12.17
N ARG A 118 0.41 -11.69 13.04
CA ARG A 118 -0.48 -11.97 14.17
C ARG A 118 -0.51 -10.86 15.22
N GLU A 119 0.54 -10.07 15.35
CA GLU A 119 0.61 -8.96 16.30
C GLU A 119 0.03 -7.67 15.71
N LEU A 120 0.25 -7.42 14.42
CA LEU A 120 -0.11 -6.16 13.79
C LEU A 120 -1.53 -6.18 13.21
N LEU A 121 -1.92 -7.23 12.48
CA LEU A 121 -3.19 -7.25 11.73
C LEU A 121 -4.46 -7.03 12.58
N PRO A 122 -4.55 -7.50 13.84
CA PRO A 122 -5.71 -7.18 14.68
C PRO A 122 -5.87 -5.68 15.01
N ARG A 123 -4.85 -4.86 14.73
CA ARG A 123 -4.86 -3.40 14.94
C ARG A 123 -5.01 -2.62 13.64
N VAL A 124 -5.07 -3.31 12.51
CA VAL A 124 -5.23 -2.74 11.17
C VAL A 124 -6.71 -2.78 10.79
N SER A 125 -7.24 -1.67 10.29
CA SER A 125 -8.63 -1.58 9.85
C SER A 125 -8.83 -2.25 8.49
N ALA A 126 -7.85 -2.09 7.58
CA ALA A 126 -7.88 -2.68 6.26
C ALA A 126 -6.46 -3.05 5.77
N LEU A 127 -6.31 -4.29 5.35
CA LEU A 127 -5.12 -4.81 4.67
C LEU A 127 -5.35 -4.77 3.16
N VAL A 128 -4.43 -4.16 2.41
CA VAL A 128 -4.44 -4.17 0.95
C VAL A 128 -3.20 -4.90 0.46
N LEU A 129 -3.37 -6.01 -0.25
CA LEU A 129 -2.26 -6.79 -0.79
C LEU A 129 -2.56 -7.29 -2.19
N SER A 130 -1.49 -7.50 -2.96
CA SER A 130 -1.58 -8.06 -4.31
C SER A 130 -1.42 -9.59 -4.30
N ALA A 131 -2.02 -10.24 -5.28
CA ALA A 131 -1.74 -11.65 -5.57
C ALA A 131 -0.24 -11.92 -5.86
N GLU A 132 0.49 -10.88 -6.27
CA GLU A 132 1.93 -10.95 -6.55
C GLU A 132 2.79 -10.92 -5.27
N ASP A 133 2.25 -10.41 -4.16
CA ASP A 133 2.95 -10.36 -2.88
C ASP A 133 3.02 -11.72 -2.19
N LEU A 134 2.10 -12.62 -2.53
CA LEU A 134 2.02 -13.95 -1.94
C LEU A 134 2.84 -14.99 -2.72
N PRO A 135 3.44 -15.99 -2.05
CA PRO A 135 4.08 -17.11 -2.71
C PRO A 135 3.12 -17.85 -3.65
N LYS A 136 3.58 -18.18 -4.86
CA LYS A 136 2.83 -18.99 -5.83
C LYS A 136 2.84 -20.47 -5.44
N SER A 137 2.37 -20.78 -4.24
CA SER A 137 2.36 -22.14 -3.64
C SER A 137 1.14 -22.26 -2.73
N PRO A 138 0.80 -23.47 -2.25
CA PRO A 138 -0.24 -23.65 -1.25
C PRO A 138 -0.04 -22.76 -0.01
N ARG A 139 1.19 -22.49 0.38
CA ARG A 139 1.51 -21.61 1.51
C ARG A 139 1.00 -20.19 1.32
N GLY A 140 1.01 -19.64 0.09
CA GLY A 140 0.45 -18.32 -0.19
C GLY A 140 -1.06 -18.25 0.07
N GLN A 141 -1.79 -19.33 -0.22
CA GLN A 141 -3.23 -19.41 0.08
C GLN A 141 -3.48 -19.52 1.60
N GLU A 142 -2.66 -20.29 2.31
CA GLU A 142 -2.73 -20.38 3.77
C GLU A 142 -2.45 -19.03 4.43
N MET A 143 -1.42 -18.29 3.96
CA MET A 143 -1.13 -16.93 4.43
C MET A 143 -2.30 -15.98 4.19
N LEU A 144 -2.92 -16.02 3.01
CA LEU A 144 -4.10 -15.19 2.73
C LEU A 144 -5.24 -15.52 3.69
N GLN A 145 -5.49 -16.81 3.95
CA GLN A 145 -6.51 -17.24 4.89
C GLN A 145 -6.21 -16.75 6.31
N GLU A 146 -4.96 -16.85 6.77
CA GLU A 146 -4.54 -16.30 8.06
C GLU A 146 -4.78 -14.78 8.15
N PHE A 147 -4.49 -14.04 7.08
CA PHE A 147 -4.71 -12.59 7.06
C PHE A 147 -6.20 -12.23 7.10
N ILE A 148 -7.06 -13.00 6.41
CA ILE A 148 -8.52 -12.84 6.45
C ILE A 148 -9.07 -13.06 7.86
N GLU A 149 -8.51 -14.01 8.60
CA GLU A 149 -8.91 -14.30 9.98
C GLU A 149 -8.46 -13.21 10.98
N LEU A 150 -7.34 -12.54 10.70
CA LEU A 150 -6.72 -11.58 11.60
C LEU A 150 -7.13 -10.14 11.38
N CYS A 151 -7.49 -9.76 10.14
CA CYS A 151 -7.80 -8.38 9.77
C CYS A 151 -9.29 -8.21 9.44
N PRO A 152 -9.97 -7.17 9.95
CA PRO A 152 -11.39 -6.94 9.70
C PRO A 152 -11.75 -6.82 8.23
N ILE A 153 -10.89 -6.21 7.42
CA ILE A 153 -11.08 -6.05 5.98
C ILE A 153 -9.77 -6.43 5.26
N VAL A 154 -9.88 -7.31 4.27
CA VAL A 154 -8.76 -7.64 3.38
C VAL A 154 -9.18 -7.35 1.95
N ALA A 155 -8.48 -6.41 1.30
CA ALA A 155 -8.61 -6.09 -0.13
C ALA A 155 -7.49 -6.80 -0.90
N TYR A 156 -7.83 -7.89 -1.56
CA TYR A 156 -6.91 -8.72 -2.33
C TYR A 156 -6.96 -8.35 -3.80
N THR A 157 -5.96 -7.61 -4.29
CA THR A 157 -5.92 -7.12 -5.67
C THR A 157 -5.35 -8.17 -6.62
N GLN A 158 -5.88 -8.23 -7.84
CA GLN A 158 -5.60 -9.27 -8.84
C GLN A 158 -5.34 -8.66 -10.23
N GLY A 159 -4.81 -7.45 -10.29
CA GLY A 159 -4.51 -6.71 -11.52
C GLY A 159 -5.74 -6.51 -12.41
N PRO A 160 -5.72 -6.90 -13.68
CA PRO A 160 -6.83 -6.71 -14.61
C PRO A 160 -8.15 -7.37 -14.19
N ARG A 161 -8.10 -8.32 -13.25
CA ARG A 161 -9.30 -8.98 -12.71
C ARG A 161 -9.97 -8.20 -11.58
N GLY A 162 -9.43 -7.03 -11.20
CA GLY A 162 -9.94 -6.24 -10.10
C GLY A 162 -9.47 -6.75 -8.74
N CYS A 163 -10.37 -6.83 -7.77
CA CYS A 163 -10.03 -7.29 -6.42
C CYS A 163 -11.12 -8.17 -5.82
N THR A 164 -10.76 -8.88 -4.75
CA THR A 164 -11.71 -9.56 -3.87
C THR A 164 -11.64 -8.91 -2.50
N ILE A 165 -12.77 -8.49 -1.97
CA ILE A 165 -12.91 -7.93 -0.62
C ILE A 165 -13.41 -9.01 0.32
N PHE A 166 -12.61 -9.29 1.36
CA PHE A 166 -13.01 -10.17 2.45
C PHE A 166 -13.41 -9.29 3.65
N HIS A 167 -14.67 -9.36 4.04
CA HIS A 167 -15.23 -8.59 5.15
C HIS A 167 -16.47 -9.28 5.72
N GLY A 168 -16.61 -9.33 7.05
CA GLY A 168 -17.76 -9.89 7.71
C GLY A 168 -18.03 -11.36 7.38
N GLY A 169 -16.98 -12.16 7.12
CA GLY A 169 -17.08 -13.55 6.72
C GLY A 169 -17.52 -13.79 5.27
N GLN A 170 -17.61 -12.73 4.47
CA GLN A 170 -17.95 -12.79 3.05
C GLN A 170 -16.77 -12.46 2.17
N ALA A 171 -16.76 -13.04 0.96
CA ALA A 171 -15.81 -12.73 -0.10
C ALA A 171 -16.60 -12.15 -1.28
N THR A 172 -16.36 -10.88 -1.61
CA THR A 172 -17.04 -10.18 -2.70
C THR A 172 -16.04 -9.79 -3.76
N ARG A 173 -16.21 -10.29 -4.99
CA ARG A 173 -15.40 -9.87 -6.14
C ARG A 173 -15.87 -8.50 -6.63
N VAL A 174 -14.92 -7.60 -6.85
CA VAL A 174 -15.14 -6.28 -7.44
C VAL A 174 -14.29 -6.18 -8.71
N PRO A 175 -14.90 -6.13 -9.89
CA PRO A 175 -14.17 -6.15 -11.15
C PRO A 175 -13.40 -4.85 -11.39
N ALA A 176 -12.35 -4.92 -12.22
CA ALA A 176 -11.61 -3.75 -12.66
C ALA A 176 -12.39 -2.94 -13.70
N TYR A 177 -11.92 -1.74 -13.97
CA TYR A 177 -12.42 -0.89 -15.06
C TYR A 177 -11.52 -1.03 -16.30
N PRO A 178 -12.10 -0.85 -17.53
CA PRO A 178 -11.30 -0.82 -18.75
C PRO A 178 -10.23 0.26 -18.68
N ALA A 179 -9.00 -0.08 -19.06
CA ALA A 179 -7.88 0.84 -19.14
C ALA A 179 -6.87 0.39 -20.21
N GLN A 180 -6.18 1.36 -20.81
CA GLN A 180 -5.05 1.10 -21.68
C GLN A 180 -3.76 1.19 -20.87
N GLU A 181 -3.19 0.03 -20.53
CA GLU A 181 -1.96 -0.01 -19.74
C GLU A 181 -0.77 0.61 -20.50
N ILE A 182 -0.18 1.64 -19.91
CA ILE A 182 1.06 2.29 -20.35
C ILE A 182 2.16 2.00 -19.32
N ASP A 183 1.87 2.21 -18.02
CA ASP A 183 2.81 1.96 -16.93
C ASP A 183 2.05 1.50 -15.68
N PRO A 184 2.17 0.22 -15.26
CA PRO A 184 1.49 -0.29 -14.08
C PRO A 184 2.14 0.13 -12.76
N THR A 185 3.26 0.88 -12.79
CA THR A 185 3.98 1.30 -11.59
C THR A 185 3.12 2.20 -10.71
N GLY A 186 3.01 1.85 -9.42
CA GLY A 186 2.24 2.61 -8.45
C GLY A 186 0.74 2.30 -8.44
N ALA A 187 0.23 1.43 -9.33
CA ALA A 187 -1.20 1.08 -9.35
C ALA A 187 -1.69 0.52 -8.00
N GLY A 188 -0.88 -0.30 -7.34
CA GLY A 188 -1.18 -0.82 -6.00
C GLY A 188 -1.24 0.27 -4.93
N ASP A 189 -0.33 1.24 -4.99
CA ASP A 189 -0.27 2.36 -4.03
C ASP A 189 -1.46 3.31 -4.22
N VAL A 190 -1.80 3.59 -5.48
CA VAL A 190 -2.99 4.41 -5.83
C VAL A 190 -4.26 3.69 -5.41
N PHE A 191 -4.37 2.36 -5.67
CA PHE A 191 -5.50 1.56 -5.19
C PHE A 191 -5.62 1.65 -3.67
N ALA A 192 -4.55 1.37 -2.92
CA ALA A 192 -4.57 1.36 -1.46
C ALA A 192 -4.97 2.72 -0.89
N THR A 193 -4.38 3.80 -1.40
CA THR A 193 -4.68 5.16 -0.95
C THR A 193 -6.14 5.53 -1.25
N ALA A 194 -6.61 5.30 -2.47
CA ALA A 194 -7.99 5.58 -2.88
C ALA A 194 -8.99 4.73 -2.08
N TYR A 195 -8.66 3.46 -1.81
CA TYR A 195 -9.46 2.56 -0.99
C TYR A 195 -9.66 3.11 0.42
N LEU A 196 -8.58 3.48 1.10
CA LEU A 196 -8.63 3.97 2.47
C LEU A 196 -9.39 5.31 2.58
N LEU A 197 -9.15 6.23 1.63
CA LEU A 197 -9.86 7.51 1.57
C LEU A 197 -11.38 7.30 1.40
N HIS A 198 -11.78 6.43 0.48
CA HIS A 198 -13.19 6.20 0.21
C HIS A 198 -13.85 5.37 1.32
N LEU A 199 -13.14 4.38 1.89
CA LEU A 199 -13.60 3.62 3.05
C LEU A 199 -13.86 4.52 4.26
N ARG A 200 -12.95 5.48 4.53
CA ARG A 200 -13.15 6.46 5.61
C ARG A 200 -14.39 7.32 5.38
N LYS A 201 -14.65 7.69 4.13
CA LYS A 201 -15.76 8.54 3.72
C LYS A 201 -17.12 7.84 3.81
N THR A 202 -17.21 6.58 3.38
CA THR A 202 -18.48 5.87 3.19
C THR A 202 -18.74 4.80 4.23
N GLY A 203 -17.68 4.22 4.80
CA GLY A 203 -17.79 3.05 5.66
C GLY A 203 -18.11 1.75 4.91
N ASP A 204 -18.25 1.79 3.57
CA ASP A 204 -18.58 0.64 2.73
C ASP A 204 -17.34 0.08 2.03
N PRO A 205 -16.87 -1.13 2.39
CA PRO A 205 -15.68 -1.74 1.78
C PRO A 205 -15.84 -2.05 0.28
N ILE A 206 -17.05 -2.30 -0.20
CA ILE A 206 -17.29 -2.65 -1.61
C ILE A 206 -17.33 -1.38 -2.45
N GLU A 207 -18.01 -0.34 -1.98
CA GLU A 207 -18.00 0.96 -2.64
C GLU A 207 -16.57 1.53 -2.71
N ALA A 208 -15.79 1.40 -1.62
CA ALA A 208 -14.39 1.77 -1.59
C ALA A 208 -13.56 1.00 -2.62
N ALA A 209 -13.82 -0.29 -2.83
CA ALA A 209 -13.13 -1.10 -3.81
C ALA A 209 -13.47 -0.70 -5.26
N CYS A 210 -14.73 -0.37 -5.55
CA CYS A 210 -15.11 0.19 -6.85
C CYS A 210 -14.35 1.48 -7.15
N PHE A 211 -14.31 2.40 -6.18
CA PHE A 211 -13.57 3.66 -6.31
C PHE A 211 -12.07 3.43 -6.52
N ALA A 212 -11.47 2.53 -5.75
CA ALA A 212 -10.06 2.19 -5.83
C ALA A 212 -9.67 1.53 -7.16
N ASN A 213 -10.51 0.60 -7.68
CA ASN A 213 -10.30 -0.01 -9.00
C ASN A 213 -10.36 1.04 -10.12
N ALA A 214 -11.28 2.01 -10.02
CA ALA A 214 -11.37 3.11 -10.99
C ALA A 214 -10.14 4.01 -10.93
N ALA A 215 -9.63 4.33 -9.74
CA ALA A 215 -8.42 5.12 -9.55
C ALA A 215 -7.17 4.40 -10.10
N ALA A 216 -7.01 3.11 -9.80
CA ALA A 216 -5.91 2.30 -10.33
C ALA A 216 -5.97 2.19 -11.86
N ALA A 217 -7.15 2.05 -12.45
CA ALA A 217 -7.34 2.03 -13.90
C ALA A 217 -6.91 3.35 -14.56
N CYS A 218 -7.16 4.49 -13.92
CA CYS A 218 -6.67 5.79 -14.41
C CYS A 218 -5.14 5.90 -14.28
N ASN A 219 -4.57 5.38 -13.18
CA ASN A 219 -3.12 5.47 -12.93
C ASN A 219 -2.30 4.80 -14.02
N ILE A 220 -2.66 3.60 -14.42
CA ILE A 220 -1.87 2.80 -15.37
C ILE A 220 -1.86 3.34 -16.81
N GLU A 221 -2.70 4.32 -17.12
CA GLU A 221 -2.77 4.99 -18.43
C GLU A 221 -1.76 6.11 -18.64
N LYS A 222 -0.91 6.40 -17.63
CA LYS A 222 0.11 7.45 -17.67
C LYS A 222 1.40 6.97 -16.98
N PRO A 223 2.58 7.47 -17.36
CA PRO A 223 3.83 7.02 -16.77
C PRO A 223 4.03 7.56 -15.35
N GLY A 224 4.48 6.69 -14.44
CA GLY A 224 4.94 7.02 -13.08
C GLY A 224 3.96 7.86 -12.29
N ALA A 225 4.47 8.82 -11.52
CA ALA A 225 3.67 9.69 -10.65
C ALA A 225 2.68 10.62 -11.39
N THR A 226 2.84 10.81 -12.72
CA THR A 226 1.87 11.56 -13.52
C THR A 226 0.55 10.81 -13.71
N GLY A 227 0.53 9.52 -13.37
CA GLY A 227 -0.65 8.66 -13.42
C GLY A 227 -1.61 8.87 -12.25
N VAL A 228 -1.20 9.51 -11.16
CA VAL A 228 -2.10 9.75 -10.01
C VAL A 228 -3.31 10.56 -10.47
N PRO A 229 -4.54 9.97 -10.39
CA PRO A 229 -5.72 10.60 -10.95
C PRO A 229 -6.27 11.71 -10.07
N THR A 230 -6.93 12.66 -10.70
CA THR A 230 -7.83 13.60 -10.01
C THR A 230 -9.15 12.93 -9.65
N LEU A 231 -9.88 13.47 -8.69
CA LEU A 231 -11.21 12.97 -8.31
C LEU A 231 -12.17 12.94 -9.52
N SER A 232 -12.13 13.95 -10.38
CA SER A 232 -12.99 14.02 -11.57
C SER A 232 -12.67 12.90 -12.59
N GLU A 233 -11.41 12.51 -12.74
CA GLU A 233 -11.02 11.38 -13.60
C GLU A 233 -11.55 10.06 -13.03
N VAL A 234 -11.45 9.86 -11.72
CA VAL A 234 -12.00 8.67 -11.06
C VAL A 234 -13.53 8.61 -11.19
N GLU A 235 -14.23 9.73 -10.94
CA GLU A 235 -15.68 9.81 -11.10
C GLU A 235 -16.13 9.55 -12.55
N ALA A 236 -15.37 10.02 -13.54
CA ALA A 236 -15.62 9.71 -14.94
C ALA A 236 -15.45 8.21 -15.22
N ARG A 237 -14.41 7.58 -14.67
CA ARG A 237 -14.13 6.15 -14.82
C ARG A 237 -15.23 5.28 -14.20
N LEU A 238 -15.76 5.66 -13.05
CA LEU A 238 -16.87 4.96 -12.37
C LEU A 238 -18.16 4.88 -13.20
N ARG A 239 -18.32 5.76 -14.21
CA ARG A 239 -19.49 5.72 -15.11
C ARG A 239 -19.37 4.69 -16.24
N LEU A 240 -18.19 4.13 -16.42
CA LEU A 240 -17.97 3.06 -17.40
C LEU A 240 -18.46 1.73 -16.83
N THR A 241 -18.78 0.79 -17.74
CA THR A 241 -19.08 -0.59 -17.34
C THR A 241 -17.78 -1.27 -16.89
N PRO A 242 -17.72 -1.83 -15.69
CA PRO A 242 -16.58 -2.64 -15.26
C PRO A 242 -16.35 -3.84 -16.18
N LEU A 243 -15.15 -4.41 -16.12
CA LEU A 243 -14.82 -5.66 -16.84
C LEU A 243 -15.57 -6.85 -16.22
N ASP A 244 -15.86 -7.90 -17.01
CA ASP A 244 -16.52 -9.13 -16.53
C ASP A 244 -15.63 -9.98 -15.61
#